data_2ccead46ad4c2b6e3d28e9f296d6ae78
#
_entry.id   2ccead46ad4c2b6e3d28e9f296d6ae78
#
_cell.length_a   1.000
_cell.length_b   1.000
_cell.length_c   1.000
_cell.angle_alpha   90.00
_cell.angle_beta   90.00
_cell.angle_gamma   90.00
#
_symmetry.space_group_name_H-M   'P 1'
#
loop_
_entity.id
_entity.type
_entity.pdbx_description
1 polymer ?
#
loop_
_entity_poly.entity_id
_entity_poly.type
_entity_poly.pdbx_seq_one_letter_code
_entity_poly.pdbx_strand_id
1 'polypeptide(L)'
;MEKRRKSILNKPSKKQSISYNEGHGFKKEVEIQLIKYLGRLSPEIEMPARAKGINGSNSYDVDIHITIKGKGLFANRGDIWVECKWKDNSPVRESDIQKLVIKAQDAFRHVTELGGFYYDTLIMVSNQDFDINALSYANALDVLCLRFYQGQLIEKNAPMNWVGDPAWMKQENYLKAFRS
;
A
#
# COMPACT_ATOMS: atom_id res chain seq x y z
N MET A 1 40.65 -33.90 5.85
CA MET A 1 39.79 -33.98 4.65
C MET A 1 38.49 -33.22 4.93
N GLU A 2 38.42 -31.98 4.50
CA GLU A 2 37.32 -31.06 4.79
C GLU A 2 36.35 -31.03 3.60
N LYS A 3 35.14 -31.58 3.76
CA LYS A 3 34.10 -31.58 2.72
C LYS A 3 33.45 -30.20 2.64
N ARG A 4 33.80 -29.40 1.65
CA ARG A 4 33.12 -28.15 1.26
C ARG A 4 31.65 -28.49 0.89
N ARG A 5 30.69 -28.05 1.73
CA ARG A 5 29.28 -28.01 1.36
C ARG A 5 29.07 -26.91 0.31
N LYS A 6 28.80 -27.29 -0.93
CA LYS A 6 28.30 -26.36 -1.95
C LYS A 6 26.89 -25.96 -1.58
N SER A 7 26.65 -24.68 -1.26
CA SER A 7 25.34 -24.11 -1.15
C SER A 7 24.69 -24.11 -2.54
N ILE A 8 23.64 -24.90 -2.70
CA ILE A 8 22.82 -24.90 -3.91
C ILE A 8 21.93 -23.64 -3.81
N LEU A 9 22.36 -22.57 -4.46
CA LEU A 9 21.51 -21.42 -4.71
C LEU A 9 20.38 -21.88 -5.67
N ASN A 10 19.18 -22.06 -5.14
CA ASN A 10 17.99 -22.34 -5.94
C ASN A 10 17.74 -21.15 -6.86
N LYS A 11 18.04 -21.30 -8.15
CA LYS A 11 17.63 -20.32 -9.17
C LYS A 11 16.11 -20.27 -9.19
N PRO A 12 15.50 -19.08 -9.14
CA PRO A 12 14.04 -18.96 -9.21
C PRO A 12 13.51 -19.62 -10.49
N SER A 13 12.37 -20.29 -10.39
CA SER A 13 11.75 -20.91 -11.57
C SER A 13 11.39 -19.85 -12.61
N LYS A 14 11.42 -20.22 -13.90
CA LYS A 14 11.12 -19.30 -15.02
C LYS A 14 9.76 -18.58 -14.84
N LYS A 15 8.79 -19.24 -14.20
CA LYS A 15 7.47 -18.68 -13.86
C LYS A 15 7.53 -17.60 -12.77
N GLN A 16 8.42 -17.77 -11.75
CA GLN A 16 8.63 -16.75 -10.71
C GLN A 16 9.35 -15.52 -11.24
N SER A 17 10.27 -15.65 -12.20
CA SER A 17 10.97 -14.52 -12.80
C SER A 17 10.07 -13.69 -13.73
N ILE A 18 9.11 -14.27 -14.42
CA ILE A 18 8.13 -13.57 -15.26
C ILE A 18 7.20 -12.74 -14.34
N SER A 19 6.58 -13.36 -13.34
CA SER A 19 5.69 -12.66 -12.40
C SER A 19 6.40 -11.53 -11.64
N TYR A 20 7.68 -11.68 -11.30
CA TYR A 20 8.47 -10.62 -10.67
C TYR A 20 8.69 -9.42 -11.60
N ASN A 21 9.01 -9.68 -12.88
CA ASN A 21 9.22 -8.62 -13.87
C ASN A 21 7.91 -7.89 -14.22
N GLU A 22 6.79 -8.61 -14.30
CA GLU A 22 5.47 -8.05 -14.54
C GLU A 22 5.03 -7.17 -13.37
N GLY A 23 5.22 -7.63 -12.12
CA GLY A 23 4.91 -6.85 -10.93
C GLY A 23 5.75 -5.57 -10.81
N HIS A 24 7.03 -5.60 -11.21
CA HIS A 24 7.91 -4.43 -11.19
C HIS A 24 7.55 -3.42 -12.28
N GLY A 25 7.25 -3.89 -13.48
CA GLY A 25 6.73 -3.06 -14.57
C GLY A 25 5.40 -2.40 -14.20
N PHE A 26 4.50 -3.16 -13.57
CA PHE A 26 3.22 -2.69 -13.08
C PHE A 26 3.35 -1.51 -12.10
N LYS A 27 4.24 -1.59 -11.11
CA LYS A 27 4.45 -0.49 -10.15
C LYS A 27 4.88 0.80 -10.83
N LYS A 28 5.78 0.74 -11.82
CA LYS A 28 6.19 1.91 -12.60
C LYS A 28 5.05 2.54 -13.39
N GLU A 29 4.21 1.73 -14.01
CA GLU A 29 3.05 2.23 -14.74
C GLU A 29 2.03 2.88 -13.80
N VAL A 30 1.79 2.26 -12.63
CA VAL A 30 0.93 2.82 -11.58
C VAL A 30 1.47 4.16 -11.09
N GLU A 31 2.78 4.29 -10.84
CA GLU A 31 3.42 5.55 -10.46
C GLU A 31 3.11 6.67 -11.43
N ILE A 32 3.32 6.44 -12.73
CA ILE A 32 3.06 7.43 -13.78
C ILE A 32 1.59 7.87 -13.77
N GLN A 33 0.67 6.95 -13.57
CA GLN A 33 -0.76 7.28 -13.55
C GLN A 33 -1.18 7.97 -12.26
N LEU A 34 -0.56 7.64 -11.10
CA LEU A 34 -0.80 8.33 -9.84
C LEU A 34 -0.36 9.79 -9.89
N ILE A 35 0.77 10.09 -10.54
CA ILE A 35 1.20 11.48 -10.78
C ILE A 35 0.13 12.26 -11.54
N LYS A 36 -0.48 11.67 -12.56
CA LYS A 36 -1.56 12.29 -13.32
C LYS A 36 -2.85 12.42 -12.51
N TYR A 37 -3.21 11.36 -11.78
CA TYR A 37 -4.42 11.30 -10.94
C TYR A 37 -4.38 12.34 -9.82
N LEU A 38 -3.22 12.48 -9.17
CA LEU A 38 -2.99 13.42 -8.07
C LEU A 38 -2.41 14.79 -8.52
N GLY A 39 -2.23 15.00 -9.81
CA GLY A 39 -1.42 16.09 -10.37
C GLY A 39 -1.75 17.50 -9.87
N ARG A 40 -3.00 17.78 -9.48
CA ARG A 40 -3.40 19.07 -8.87
C ARG A 40 -2.80 19.28 -7.46
N LEU A 41 -2.38 18.21 -6.80
CA LEU A 41 -1.86 18.21 -5.44
C LEU A 41 -0.33 18.31 -5.38
N SER A 42 0.35 18.39 -6.54
CA SER A 42 1.82 18.46 -6.66
C SER A 42 2.50 17.33 -5.86
N PRO A 43 2.23 16.05 -6.18
CA PRO A 43 2.77 14.92 -5.43
C PRO A 43 4.28 14.79 -5.62
N GLU A 44 5.00 14.47 -4.54
CA GLU A 44 6.37 13.95 -4.58
C GLU A 44 6.31 12.44 -4.35
N ILE A 45 6.98 11.65 -5.20
CA ILE A 45 6.94 10.19 -5.14
C ILE A 45 8.30 9.64 -4.78
N GLU A 46 8.32 8.67 -3.87
CA GLU A 46 9.48 7.88 -3.47
C GLU A 46 9.21 6.39 -3.67
N MET A 47 10.11 5.71 -4.38
CA MET A 47 10.05 4.28 -4.66
C MET A 47 11.42 3.63 -4.60
N PRO A 48 11.60 2.49 -3.92
CA PRO A 48 10.75 1.93 -2.87
C PRO A 48 10.92 2.71 -1.56
N ALA A 49 9.89 2.71 -0.72
CA ALA A 49 9.95 3.28 0.62
C ALA A 49 9.77 2.21 1.70
N ARG A 50 10.03 2.55 2.95
CA ARG A 50 9.88 1.65 4.09
C ARG A 50 9.19 2.32 5.26
N ALA A 51 8.27 1.60 5.88
CA ALA A 51 7.64 1.98 7.13
C ALA A 51 8.13 1.07 8.27
N LYS A 52 8.35 1.64 9.46
CA LYS A 52 8.77 0.88 10.65
C LYS A 52 7.55 0.54 11.51
N GLY A 53 7.45 -0.71 11.95
CA GLY A 53 6.48 -1.14 12.95
C GLY A 53 6.94 -0.84 14.38
N ILE A 54 6.01 -0.93 15.33
CA ILE A 54 6.21 -0.52 16.73
C ILE A 54 7.38 -1.22 17.43
N ASN A 55 7.62 -2.48 17.14
CA ASN A 55 8.69 -3.23 17.79
C ASN A 55 10.09 -2.97 17.21
N GLY A 56 10.22 -2.02 16.25
CA GLY A 56 11.49 -1.67 15.61
C GLY A 56 12.12 -2.79 14.76
N SER A 57 11.71 -4.04 14.98
CA SER A 57 12.16 -5.23 14.23
C SER A 57 11.36 -5.44 12.93
N ASN A 58 10.11 -4.97 12.88
CA ASN A 58 9.28 -5.04 11.70
C ASN A 58 9.57 -3.84 10.80
N SER A 59 9.88 -4.12 9.54
CA SER A 59 9.99 -3.10 8.49
C SER A 59 9.09 -3.53 7.35
N TYR A 60 8.17 -2.67 6.96
CA TYR A 60 7.23 -2.92 5.88
C TYR A 60 7.69 -2.22 4.61
N ASP A 61 7.79 -2.97 3.52
CA ASP A 61 8.01 -2.38 2.21
C ASP A 61 6.73 -1.66 1.78
N VAL A 62 6.88 -0.39 1.40
CA VAL A 62 5.84 0.46 0.82
C VAL A 62 6.09 0.49 -0.68
N ASP A 63 5.13 0.02 -1.47
CA ASP A 63 5.33 -0.08 -2.91
C ASP A 63 5.55 1.29 -3.55
N ILE A 64 4.73 2.29 -3.19
CA ILE A 64 4.88 3.68 -3.60
C ILE A 64 4.52 4.57 -2.40
N HIS A 65 5.42 5.45 -2.02
CA HIS A 65 5.18 6.51 -1.06
C HIS A 65 4.98 7.83 -1.80
N ILE A 66 3.90 8.52 -1.49
CA ILE A 66 3.58 9.81 -2.07
C ILE A 66 3.44 10.83 -0.96
N THR A 67 4.21 11.92 -1.05
CA THR A 67 4.04 13.08 -0.20
C THR A 67 3.29 14.16 -0.96
N ILE A 68 2.20 14.66 -0.36
CA ILE A 68 1.48 15.82 -0.85
C ILE A 68 1.90 17.02 0.00
N LYS A 69 2.53 17.99 -0.64
CA LYS A 69 2.83 19.28 0.00
C LYS A 69 1.63 20.19 -0.13
N GLY A 70 0.99 20.48 0.97
CA GLY A 70 -0.06 21.47 0.99
C GLY A 70 0.46 22.88 0.62
N LYS A 71 -0.37 23.70 0.01
CA LYS A 71 -0.05 25.10 -0.34
C LYS A 71 -0.73 26.05 0.65
N GLY A 72 0.06 26.88 1.32
CA GLY A 72 -0.43 27.98 2.17
C GLY A 72 -0.30 27.74 3.68
N LEU A 73 -0.75 28.71 4.50
CA LEU A 73 -0.59 28.75 5.98
C LEU A 73 -1.24 27.59 6.73
N PHE A 74 -2.16 26.83 6.10
CA PHE A 74 -2.92 25.72 6.68
C PHE A 74 -2.72 24.40 5.93
N ALA A 75 -1.65 24.33 5.16
CA ALA A 75 -1.41 23.19 4.31
C ALA A 75 -0.75 22.05 5.09
N ASN A 76 -1.54 21.11 5.53
CA ASN A 76 -1.03 19.88 6.10
C ASN A 76 -0.29 19.07 5.02
N ARG A 77 0.88 18.55 5.38
CA ARG A 77 1.56 17.53 4.60
C ARG A 77 0.75 16.25 4.74
N GLY A 78 0.42 15.62 3.64
CA GLY A 78 -0.19 14.29 3.61
C GLY A 78 0.81 13.27 3.10
N ASP A 79 0.89 12.10 3.73
CA ASP A 79 1.74 10.99 3.29
C ASP A 79 0.86 9.78 2.95
N ILE A 80 0.94 9.33 1.69
CA ILE A 80 0.09 8.28 1.14
C ILE A 80 0.91 7.00 1.00
N TRP A 81 0.40 5.90 1.54
CA TRP A 81 0.89 4.55 1.29
C TRP A 81 0.10 3.92 0.16
N VAL A 82 0.76 3.62 -0.94
CA VAL A 82 0.16 2.87 -2.04
C VAL A 82 0.71 1.45 -2.03
N GLU A 83 -0.19 0.48 -1.95
CA GLU A 83 0.10 -0.94 -2.10
C GLU A 83 -0.34 -1.39 -3.49
N CYS A 84 0.55 -2.00 -4.26
CA CYS A 84 0.30 -2.49 -5.61
C CYS A 84 0.11 -4.01 -5.60
N LYS A 85 -1.02 -4.50 -6.07
CA LYS A 85 -1.34 -5.94 -6.17
C LYS A 85 -1.42 -6.38 -7.61
N TRP A 86 -0.40 -7.12 -8.06
CA TRP A 86 -0.48 -7.87 -9.30
C TRP A 86 -1.14 -9.22 -9.04
N LYS A 87 -2.20 -9.52 -9.77
CA LYS A 87 -2.96 -10.77 -9.69
C LYS A 87 -3.06 -11.37 -11.09
N ASP A 88 -2.82 -12.68 -11.24
CA ASP A 88 -2.90 -13.34 -12.54
C ASP A 88 -4.34 -13.36 -13.08
N ASN A 89 -5.31 -13.92 -12.32
CA ASN A 89 -6.71 -14.04 -12.74
C ASN A 89 -7.73 -13.98 -11.61
N SER A 90 -7.32 -13.57 -10.40
CA SER A 90 -8.22 -13.51 -9.25
C SER A 90 -8.43 -12.06 -8.81
N PRO A 91 -9.63 -11.71 -8.29
CA PRO A 91 -9.86 -10.38 -7.74
C PRO A 91 -9.05 -10.16 -6.46
N VAL A 92 -8.88 -8.90 -6.09
CA VAL A 92 -8.41 -8.50 -4.77
C VAL A 92 -9.47 -8.88 -3.75
N ARG A 93 -9.07 -9.53 -2.67
CA ARG A 93 -9.96 -10.00 -1.61
C ARG A 93 -9.84 -9.12 -0.36
N GLU A 94 -10.81 -9.25 0.52
CA GLU A 94 -10.80 -8.59 1.83
C GLU A 94 -9.47 -8.79 2.58
N SER A 95 -8.93 -10.01 2.58
CA SER A 95 -7.65 -10.32 3.23
C SER A 95 -6.45 -9.54 2.68
N ASP A 96 -6.51 -9.06 1.43
CA ASP A 96 -5.46 -8.21 0.87
C ASP A 96 -5.54 -6.79 1.47
N ILE A 97 -6.76 -6.26 1.64
CA ILE A 97 -7.01 -4.96 2.30
C ILE A 97 -6.64 -5.06 3.79
N GLN A 98 -7.04 -6.13 4.49
CA GLN A 98 -6.69 -6.36 5.89
C GLN A 98 -5.17 -6.32 6.11
N LYS A 99 -4.40 -6.97 5.24
CA LYS A 99 -2.93 -6.98 5.34
C LYS A 99 -2.33 -5.58 5.21
N LEU A 100 -2.85 -4.75 4.30
CA LEU A 100 -2.41 -3.36 4.16
C LEU A 100 -2.73 -2.57 5.43
N VAL A 101 -3.97 -2.64 5.91
CA VAL A 101 -4.42 -1.91 7.08
C VAL A 101 -3.64 -2.30 8.34
N ILE A 102 -3.40 -3.60 8.56
CA ILE A 102 -2.60 -4.08 9.71
C ILE A 102 -1.18 -3.50 9.68
N LYS A 103 -0.51 -3.52 8.53
CA LYS A 103 0.83 -2.93 8.37
C LYS A 103 0.83 -1.42 8.66
N ALA A 104 -0.16 -0.72 8.11
CA ALA A 104 -0.28 0.73 8.27
C ALA A 104 -0.59 1.11 9.72
N GLN A 105 -1.47 0.37 10.41
CA GLN A 105 -1.78 0.57 11.82
C GLN A 105 -0.58 0.31 12.74
N ASP A 106 0.21 -0.75 12.46
CA ASP A 106 1.43 -1.02 13.21
C ASP A 106 2.48 0.09 13.00
N ALA A 107 2.62 0.60 11.78
CA ALA A 107 3.49 1.73 11.48
C ALA A 107 2.99 3.03 12.12
N PHE A 108 1.69 3.30 12.11
CA PHE A 108 1.08 4.46 12.77
C PHE A 108 1.30 4.43 14.29
N ARG A 109 1.12 3.28 14.90
CA ARG A 109 1.37 3.09 16.34
C ARG A 109 2.85 3.33 16.69
N HIS A 110 3.78 2.88 15.86
CA HIS A 110 5.21 3.17 16.05
C HIS A 110 5.44 4.68 16.17
N VAL A 111 4.86 5.46 15.26
CA VAL A 111 5.05 6.91 15.23
C VAL A 111 4.39 7.60 16.43
N THR A 112 3.19 7.19 16.82
CA THR A 112 2.48 7.79 17.98
C THR A 112 3.19 7.54 19.30
N GLU A 113 3.90 6.40 19.44
CA GLU A 113 4.63 6.05 20.66
C GLU A 113 6.09 6.54 20.66
N LEU A 114 6.75 6.51 19.51
CA LEU A 114 8.20 6.75 19.38
C LEU A 114 8.57 8.00 18.56
N GLY A 115 7.58 8.66 17.97
CA GLY A 115 7.77 9.82 17.10
C GLY A 115 8.17 9.44 15.66
N GLY A 116 8.13 10.42 14.77
CA GLY A 116 8.44 10.25 13.34
C GLY A 116 7.33 10.80 12.46
N PHE A 117 7.27 10.32 11.21
CA PHE A 117 6.17 10.63 10.30
C PHE A 117 5.29 9.38 10.08
N TYR A 118 4.03 9.57 9.73
CA TYR A 118 3.08 8.48 9.48
C TYR A 118 2.33 8.71 8.16
N TYR A 119 1.85 7.60 7.62
CA TYR A 119 0.93 7.64 6.50
C TYR A 119 -0.47 7.94 7.02
N ASP A 120 -1.13 8.94 6.42
CA ASP A 120 -2.50 9.32 6.75
C ASP A 120 -3.52 8.81 5.73
N THR A 121 -3.03 8.30 4.60
CA THR A 121 -3.87 7.85 3.49
C THR A 121 -3.39 6.50 2.97
N LEU A 122 -4.33 5.58 2.73
CA LEU A 122 -4.05 4.27 2.13
C LEU A 122 -4.74 4.13 0.78
N ILE A 123 -3.97 3.70 -0.22
CA ILE A 123 -4.47 3.38 -1.56
C ILE A 123 -4.06 1.94 -1.91
N MET A 124 -5.01 1.12 -2.33
CA MET A 124 -4.76 -0.19 -2.95
C MET A 124 -4.95 -0.08 -4.45
N VAL A 125 -3.92 -0.41 -5.23
CA VAL A 125 -4.00 -0.45 -6.71
C VAL A 125 -3.84 -1.89 -7.19
N SER A 126 -4.70 -2.35 -8.09
CA SER A 126 -4.60 -3.69 -8.68
C SER A 126 -4.83 -3.68 -10.18
N ASN A 127 -4.20 -4.63 -10.90
CA ASN A 127 -4.49 -4.93 -12.31
C ASN A 127 -5.80 -5.70 -12.48
N GLN A 128 -6.32 -6.33 -11.42
CA GLN A 128 -7.59 -7.04 -11.40
C GLN A 128 -8.65 -6.25 -10.64
N ASP A 129 -9.89 -6.70 -10.75
CA ASP A 129 -10.99 -6.09 -10.00
C ASP A 129 -10.94 -6.46 -8.51
N PHE A 130 -11.79 -5.86 -7.71
CA PHE A 130 -11.96 -6.13 -6.28
C PHE A 130 -13.26 -6.91 -6.09
N ASP A 131 -13.27 -7.90 -5.18
CA ASP A 131 -14.52 -8.52 -4.79
C ASP A 131 -15.37 -7.58 -3.92
N ILE A 132 -16.67 -7.89 -3.82
CA ILE A 132 -17.60 -7.02 -3.11
C ILE A 132 -17.28 -6.87 -1.61
N ASN A 133 -16.74 -7.91 -0.98
CA ASN A 133 -16.35 -7.89 0.43
C ASN A 133 -15.12 -7.01 0.62
N ALA A 134 -14.13 -7.08 -0.30
CA ALA A 134 -12.97 -6.21 -0.29
C ALA A 134 -13.37 -4.73 -0.38
N LEU A 135 -14.29 -4.38 -1.29
CA LEU A 135 -14.76 -3.00 -1.45
C LEU A 135 -15.56 -2.53 -0.23
N SER A 136 -16.41 -3.38 0.32
CA SER A 136 -17.17 -3.08 1.53
C SER A 136 -16.24 -2.83 2.72
N TYR A 137 -15.24 -3.68 2.90
CA TYR A 137 -14.24 -3.56 3.97
C TYR A 137 -13.36 -2.32 3.79
N ALA A 138 -12.93 -2.04 2.54
CA ALA A 138 -12.15 -0.86 2.21
C ALA A 138 -12.92 0.44 2.49
N ASN A 139 -14.21 0.49 2.14
CA ASN A 139 -15.08 1.64 2.45
C ASN A 139 -15.22 1.86 3.96
N ALA A 140 -15.40 0.79 4.73
CA ALA A 140 -15.53 0.89 6.19
C ALA A 140 -14.27 1.41 6.89
N LEU A 141 -13.12 1.30 6.24
CA LEU A 141 -11.81 1.71 6.77
C LEU A 141 -11.22 2.93 6.04
N ASP A 142 -11.96 3.53 5.12
CA ASP A 142 -11.52 4.66 4.30
C ASP A 142 -10.25 4.38 3.48
N VAL A 143 -10.12 3.16 2.95
CA VAL A 143 -9.05 2.78 2.00
C VAL A 143 -9.54 2.99 0.57
N LEU A 144 -8.83 3.79 -0.22
CA LEU A 144 -9.16 4.00 -1.63
C LEU A 144 -8.68 2.82 -2.47
N CYS A 145 -9.58 2.24 -3.28
CA CYS A 145 -9.31 1.14 -4.19
C CYS A 145 -9.33 1.62 -5.64
N LEU A 146 -8.22 1.42 -6.35
CA LEU A 146 -8.06 1.79 -7.75
C LEU A 146 -7.74 0.54 -8.59
N ARG A 147 -8.44 0.37 -9.70
CA ARG A 147 -8.07 -0.62 -10.71
C ARG A 147 -7.23 0.03 -11.80
N PHE A 148 -6.07 -0.53 -12.08
CA PHE A 148 -5.28 -0.18 -13.24
C PHE A 148 -5.75 -1.01 -14.45
N TYR A 149 -6.32 -0.36 -15.44
CA TYR A 149 -6.84 -1.00 -16.64
C TYR A 149 -6.59 -0.15 -17.89
N GLN A 150 -6.01 -0.72 -18.92
CA GLN A 150 -5.68 -0.04 -20.18
C GLN A 150 -4.92 1.28 -20.01
N GLY A 151 -3.93 1.29 -19.12
CA GLY A 151 -3.11 2.48 -18.87
C GLY A 151 -3.81 3.59 -18.06
N GLN A 152 -4.92 3.30 -17.38
CA GLN A 152 -5.67 4.27 -16.58
C GLN A 152 -5.97 3.72 -15.18
N LEU A 153 -6.10 4.63 -14.20
CA LEU A 153 -6.60 4.32 -12.87
C LEU A 153 -8.11 4.58 -12.82
N ILE A 154 -8.85 3.55 -12.42
CA ILE A 154 -10.31 3.58 -12.30
C ILE A 154 -10.67 3.38 -10.84
N GLU A 155 -11.38 4.34 -10.23
CA GLU A 155 -11.90 4.23 -8.87
C GLU A 155 -12.92 3.10 -8.78
N LYS A 156 -12.78 2.25 -7.77
CA LYS A 156 -13.67 1.10 -7.53
C LYS A 156 -14.54 1.31 -6.30
N ASN A 157 -14.19 2.25 -5.43
CA ASN A 157 -14.97 2.68 -4.29
C ASN A 157 -14.81 4.19 -4.10
N ALA A 158 -15.62 4.77 -3.21
CA ALA A 158 -15.59 6.19 -2.88
C ALA A 158 -15.65 6.35 -1.35
N PRO A 159 -14.56 6.04 -0.62
CA PRO A 159 -14.52 6.20 0.82
C PRO A 159 -14.65 7.68 1.20
N MET A 160 -15.38 7.97 2.29
CA MET A 160 -15.76 9.36 2.64
C MET A 160 -14.57 10.18 3.17
N ASN A 161 -13.68 9.54 3.95
CA ASN A 161 -12.61 10.23 4.69
C ASN A 161 -11.22 9.65 4.36
N TRP A 162 -11.00 9.23 3.11
CA TRP A 162 -9.74 8.59 2.73
C TRP A 162 -8.52 9.52 2.84
N VAL A 163 -8.76 10.83 2.93
CA VAL A 163 -7.74 11.85 3.22
C VAL A 163 -8.14 12.60 4.49
N GLY A 164 -7.23 12.70 5.46
CA GLY A 164 -7.42 13.45 6.69
C GLY A 164 -7.48 12.59 7.95
N ASP A 165 -8.66 12.10 8.34
CA ASP A 165 -8.84 11.25 9.54
C ASP A 165 -9.55 9.95 9.18
N PRO A 166 -8.90 9.03 8.44
CA PRO A 166 -9.53 7.82 7.97
C PRO A 166 -9.82 6.84 9.12
N ALA A 167 -10.88 6.05 8.95
CA ALA A 167 -11.35 5.10 9.96
C ALA A 167 -10.30 4.04 10.36
N TRP A 168 -9.39 3.68 9.45
CA TRP A 168 -8.33 2.70 9.73
C TRP A 168 -7.34 3.18 10.80
N MET A 169 -7.19 4.48 11.03
CA MET A 169 -6.29 5.04 12.06
C MET A 169 -6.88 4.92 13.48
N LYS A 170 -8.17 4.65 13.62
CA LYS A 170 -8.83 4.58 14.93
C LYS A 170 -8.42 3.31 15.67
N GLN A 171 -8.03 3.44 16.94
CA GLN A 171 -7.55 2.35 17.79
C GLN A 171 -8.50 1.15 17.86
N GLU A 172 -9.81 1.38 17.82
CA GLU A 172 -10.83 0.33 17.80
C GLU A 172 -10.71 -0.61 16.59
N ASN A 173 -10.37 -0.06 15.43
CA ASN A 173 -10.19 -0.83 14.21
C ASN A 173 -8.92 -1.67 14.23
N TYR A 174 -7.85 -1.17 14.88
CA TYR A 174 -6.62 -1.92 15.11
C TYR A 174 -6.89 -3.20 15.93
N LEU A 175 -7.63 -3.08 17.04
CA LEU A 175 -7.96 -4.22 17.90
C LEU A 175 -8.88 -5.23 17.21
N LYS A 176 -9.77 -4.81 16.32
CA LYS A 176 -10.63 -5.72 15.54
C LYS A 176 -9.84 -6.51 14.50
N ALA A 177 -8.85 -5.89 13.85
CA ALA A 177 -8.01 -6.53 12.85
C ALA A 177 -7.12 -7.66 13.41
N PHE A 178 -6.84 -7.65 14.74
CA PHE A 178 -6.06 -8.71 15.42
C PHE A 178 -6.91 -9.80 16.05
N ARG A 179 -8.25 -9.63 16.12
CA ARG A 179 -9.17 -10.61 16.74
C ARG A 179 -9.90 -11.48 15.73
N SER A 180 -9.75 -11.21 14.46
CA SER A 180 -10.27 -12.01 13.33
C SER A 180 -9.21 -12.91 12.72
#